data_292bf2025f187090ee31b97eb449de8f
#
_entry.id   292bf2025f187090ee31b97eb449de8f
#
_cell.length_a   1.000
_cell.length_b   1.000
_cell.length_c   1.000
_cell.angle_alpha   90.00
_cell.angle_beta   90.00
_cell.angle_gamma   90.00
#
_symmetry.space_group_name_H-M   'P 1'
#
loop_
_entity.id
_entity.type
_entity.pdbx_description
1 polymer ?
#
loop_
_entity_poly.entity_id
_entity_poly.type
_entity_poly.pdbx_seq_one_letter_code
_entity_poly.pdbx_strand_id
1 'polypeptide(L)'
;MLKQIKTQLPSKEKFIATIQGKETALYYLKNKINLFAALTNYGARVVSLLVPDKNESLTDINVGFDTIEKYIDAEDQCYGATVGRYAGRIAGGKFSIDDIEYQLTVNNGANAIHGGNTGFQTRVWDANQINNQSVQFSYVSVDGEEGYPGKFTIKVIYTLTDNDELKMEFEYSSDKKTIANIINHNFYNLNGEESRDINHHLLQINSDRFNAINKDCIPTHLEGVKNTPFDFTSFHTIGERINANDVQIKNGAGYDHTFVLDNGVPTKPELAATVIGDLSGIAMEVYTTEPGVHFYTGNSMHGLHTFKSGVKDDYRTAF
;
A
#
# COMPACT_ATOMS: atom_id res chain seq x y z
N MET A 1 -6.32 30.30 2.79
CA MET A 1 -6.54 28.93 2.30
C MET A 1 -5.34 28.32 1.57
N LEU A 2 -4.93 28.77 0.38
CA LEU A 2 -3.78 28.19 -0.35
C LEU A 2 -2.44 28.25 0.42
N LYS A 3 -2.23 29.23 1.29
CA LYS A 3 -1.01 29.35 2.11
C LYS A 3 -0.98 28.35 3.27
N GLN A 4 -2.13 28.00 3.83
CA GLN A 4 -2.29 26.97 4.88
C GLN A 4 -2.10 25.57 4.32
N ILE A 5 -2.60 25.27 3.11
CA ILE A 5 -2.45 23.98 2.44
C ILE A 5 -0.99 23.69 2.11
N LYS A 6 -0.23 24.71 1.65
CA LYS A 6 1.22 24.56 1.38
C LYS A 6 2.05 24.24 2.62
N THR A 7 1.54 24.50 3.83
CA THR A 7 2.21 24.13 5.09
C THR A 7 1.89 22.72 5.57
N GLN A 8 0.89 22.05 4.97
CA GLN A 8 0.52 20.67 5.33
C GLN A 8 1.16 19.63 4.39
N LEU A 9 1.48 20.00 3.15
CA LEU A 9 2.18 19.09 2.23
C LEU A 9 3.69 19.20 2.42
N PRO A 10 4.45 18.09 2.35
CA PRO A 10 5.91 18.10 2.35
C PRO A 10 6.46 19.00 1.25
N SER A 11 7.58 19.69 1.48
CA SER A 11 8.16 20.58 0.48
C SER A 11 8.92 19.80 -0.59
N LYS A 12 8.91 20.30 -1.84
CA LYS A 12 9.57 19.65 -2.98
C LYS A 12 11.06 19.50 -2.78
N GLU A 13 11.69 20.48 -2.14
CA GLU A 13 13.14 20.53 -1.91
C GLU A 13 13.63 19.37 -1.05
N LYS A 14 12.79 18.88 -0.14
CA LYS A 14 13.09 17.72 0.72
C LYS A 14 12.99 16.36 -0.01
N PHE A 15 12.61 16.37 -1.28
CA PHE A 15 12.47 15.17 -2.10
C PHE A 15 13.41 15.16 -3.32
N ILE A 16 14.39 16.05 -3.34
CA ILE A 16 15.40 16.13 -4.39
C ILE A 16 16.67 15.40 -3.93
N ALA A 17 16.96 14.26 -4.55
CA ALA A 17 18.18 13.49 -4.35
C ALA A 17 18.55 12.76 -5.65
N THR A 18 19.81 12.39 -5.79
CA THR A 18 20.25 11.51 -6.89
C THR A 18 20.43 10.10 -6.37
N ILE A 19 19.59 9.17 -6.82
CA ILE A 19 19.60 7.77 -6.42
C ILE A 19 19.80 6.92 -7.67
N GLN A 20 20.82 6.05 -7.69
CA GLN A 20 21.14 5.18 -8.83
C GLN A 20 21.26 5.96 -10.17
N GLY A 21 21.79 7.19 -10.10
CA GLY A 21 21.99 8.06 -11.27
C GLY A 21 20.72 8.77 -11.78
N LYS A 22 19.58 8.65 -11.11
CA LYS A 22 18.33 9.35 -11.43
C LYS A 22 17.95 10.33 -10.32
N GLU A 23 17.36 11.45 -10.69
CA GLU A 23 16.87 12.46 -9.76
C GLU A 23 15.48 12.09 -9.25
N THR A 24 15.28 12.21 -7.93
CA THR A 24 13.96 12.11 -7.30
C THR A 24 13.29 13.48 -7.26
N ALA A 25 11.95 13.47 -7.26
CA ALA A 25 11.13 14.68 -7.18
C ALA A 25 9.79 14.42 -6.51
N LEU A 26 9.12 15.49 -6.08
CA LEU A 26 7.77 15.45 -5.52
C LEU A 26 6.78 16.13 -6.47
N TYR A 27 5.66 15.47 -6.71
CA TYR A 27 4.57 15.89 -7.58
C TYR A 27 3.32 16.16 -6.76
N TYR A 28 2.66 17.29 -6.98
CA TYR A 28 1.41 17.60 -6.31
C TYR A 28 0.24 17.42 -7.27
N LEU A 29 -0.79 16.73 -6.77
CA LEU A 29 -2.08 16.64 -7.44
C LEU A 29 -3.12 17.44 -6.66
N LYS A 30 -4.03 18.04 -7.37
CA LYS A 30 -5.17 18.78 -6.82
C LYS A 30 -6.37 18.62 -7.74
N ASN A 31 -7.51 18.20 -7.18
CA ASN A 31 -8.80 18.19 -7.90
C ASN A 31 -9.57 19.51 -7.71
N LYS A 32 -10.75 19.63 -8.37
CA LYS A 32 -11.57 20.85 -8.32
C LYS A 32 -12.29 21.07 -6.99
N ILE A 33 -12.43 20.02 -6.19
CA ILE A 33 -13.13 20.06 -4.90
C ILE A 33 -12.18 20.14 -3.70
N ASN A 34 -10.91 20.49 -3.96
CA ASN A 34 -9.86 20.74 -2.98
C ASN A 34 -9.36 19.53 -2.19
N LEU A 35 -9.34 18.34 -2.80
CA LEU A 35 -8.47 17.27 -2.34
C LEU A 35 -7.05 17.50 -2.89
N PHE A 36 -6.05 17.05 -2.12
CA PHE A 36 -4.64 17.19 -2.47
C PHE A 36 -3.91 15.89 -2.24
N ALA A 37 -2.99 15.55 -3.15
CA ALA A 37 -2.04 14.46 -2.94
C ALA A 37 -0.61 14.94 -3.26
N ALA A 38 0.36 14.38 -2.56
CA ALA A 38 1.77 14.49 -2.89
C ALA A 38 2.31 13.10 -3.20
N LEU A 39 3.02 12.98 -4.33
CA LEU A 39 3.61 11.71 -4.79
C LEU A 39 5.08 11.94 -5.14
N THR A 40 5.91 10.90 -4.98
CA THR A 40 7.30 10.93 -5.43
C THR A 40 7.57 9.81 -6.43
N ASN A 41 8.51 10.05 -7.35
CA ASN A 41 8.97 9.04 -8.30
C ASN A 41 9.90 7.99 -7.65
N TYR A 42 10.30 8.16 -6.40
CA TYR A 42 10.97 7.10 -5.65
C TYR A 42 9.94 6.07 -5.17
N GLY A 43 9.93 4.90 -5.80
CA GLY A 43 8.95 3.86 -5.54
C GLY A 43 7.56 4.16 -6.12
N ALA A 44 7.41 5.18 -6.98
CA ALA A 44 6.10 5.63 -7.49
C ALA A 44 5.06 5.68 -6.37
N ARG A 45 5.38 6.40 -5.26
CA ARG A 45 4.66 6.34 -3.98
C ARG A 45 3.80 7.56 -3.70
N VAL A 46 2.73 7.32 -2.98
CA VAL A 46 1.93 8.37 -2.34
C VAL A 46 2.60 8.78 -1.03
N VAL A 47 2.87 10.06 -0.89
CA VAL A 47 3.50 10.64 0.31
C VAL A 47 2.47 11.25 1.25
N SER A 48 1.45 11.92 0.68
CA SER A 48 0.37 12.55 1.43
C SER A 48 -0.93 12.45 0.64
N LEU A 49 -2.05 12.33 1.35
CA LEU A 49 -3.40 12.43 0.81
C LEU A 49 -4.25 13.23 1.78
N LEU A 50 -4.50 14.50 1.42
CA LEU A 50 -5.30 15.42 2.23
C LEU A 50 -6.77 15.36 1.81
N VAL A 51 -7.62 14.97 2.75
CA VAL A 51 -9.07 14.92 2.58
C VAL A 51 -9.77 15.69 3.70
N PRO A 52 -10.97 16.27 3.46
CA PRO A 52 -11.70 16.96 4.51
C PRO A 52 -12.29 15.98 5.53
N ASP A 53 -12.17 16.30 6.80
CA ASP A 53 -12.87 15.63 7.88
C ASP A 53 -14.33 16.15 8.01
N LYS A 54 -15.08 15.63 8.98
CA LYS A 54 -16.46 16.07 9.29
C LYS A 54 -16.60 17.55 9.64
N ASN A 55 -15.50 18.25 9.94
CA ASN A 55 -15.46 19.69 10.25
C ASN A 55 -14.89 20.51 9.07
N GLU A 56 -14.76 19.89 7.88
CA GLU A 56 -14.16 20.48 6.68
C GLU A 56 -12.66 20.81 6.83
N SER A 57 -11.98 20.30 7.86
CA SER A 57 -10.54 20.44 8.04
C SER A 57 -9.80 19.39 7.22
N LEU A 58 -8.77 19.82 6.49
CA LEU A 58 -7.95 18.89 5.71
C LEU A 58 -7.09 18.03 6.65
N THR A 59 -7.25 16.72 6.55
CA THR A 59 -6.52 15.71 7.30
C THR A 59 -5.66 14.89 6.35
N ASP A 60 -4.37 14.73 6.64
CA ASP A 60 -3.50 13.81 5.90
C ASP A 60 -3.73 12.39 6.41
N ILE A 61 -4.43 11.60 5.62
CA ILE A 61 -4.78 10.21 5.97
C ILE A 61 -3.74 9.18 5.56
N ASN A 62 -2.74 9.56 4.75
CA ASN A 62 -1.67 8.65 4.33
C ASN A 62 -0.45 8.83 5.22
N VAL A 63 -0.11 7.84 6.05
CA VAL A 63 1.05 7.93 6.93
C VAL A 63 2.35 7.73 6.15
N GLY A 64 3.41 8.40 6.58
CA GLY A 64 4.70 8.36 5.90
C GLY A 64 5.65 9.49 6.33
N PHE A 65 6.63 9.80 5.50
CA PHE A 65 7.74 10.68 5.86
C PHE A 65 7.71 11.99 5.09
N ASP A 66 8.36 13.02 5.63
CA ASP A 66 8.41 14.36 5.08
C ASP A 66 9.69 14.64 4.26
N THR A 67 10.61 13.66 4.14
CA THR A 67 11.83 13.75 3.33
C THR A 67 12.14 12.44 2.62
N ILE A 68 12.90 12.54 1.52
CA ILE A 68 13.31 11.38 0.74
C ILE A 68 14.26 10.48 1.52
N GLU A 69 15.17 11.06 2.33
CA GLU A 69 16.15 10.33 3.13
C GLU A 69 15.44 9.38 4.10
N LYS A 70 14.39 9.84 4.77
CA LYS A 70 13.62 9.00 5.69
C LYS A 70 12.98 7.78 5.00
N TYR A 71 12.56 7.91 3.73
CA TYR A 71 12.07 6.77 2.95
C TYR A 71 13.18 5.78 2.56
N ILE A 72 14.39 6.29 2.31
CA ILE A 72 15.57 5.47 1.97
C ILE A 72 16.03 4.69 3.21
N ASP A 73 16.04 5.36 4.37
CA ASP A 73 16.56 4.82 5.63
C ASP A 73 15.54 3.97 6.40
N ALA A 74 14.26 3.97 5.97
CA ALA A 74 13.22 3.19 6.63
C ALA A 74 13.50 1.68 6.50
N GLU A 75 13.32 0.93 7.61
CA GLU A 75 13.40 -0.53 7.58
C GLU A 75 12.32 -1.13 6.68
N ASP A 76 11.09 -0.63 6.79
CA ASP A 76 10.03 -0.91 5.84
C ASP A 76 9.99 0.18 4.77
N GLN A 77 10.51 -0.15 3.59
CA GLN A 77 10.52 0.77 2.45
C GLN A 77 9.22 0.81 1.67
N CYS A 78 8.15 0.17 2.17
CA CYS A 78 6.87 0.05 1.44
C CYS A 78 5.90 1.21 1.69
N TYR A 79 6.14 2.09 2.68
CA TYR A 79 5.24 3.22 2.98
C TYR A 79 4.82 3.97 1.71
N GLY A 80 3.54 3.80 1.31
CA GLY A 80 2.92 4.45 0.17
C GLY A 80 3.38 4.00 -1.22
N ALA A 81 4.32 3.04 -1.32
CA ALA A 81 5.00 2.70 -2.55
C ALA A 81 4.19 1.76 -3.48
N THR A 82 4.50 1.82 -4.76
CA THR A 82 4.20 0.74 -5.71
C THR A 82 5.16 -0.41 -5.46
N VAL A 83 4.63 -1.58 -5.10
CA VAL A 83 5.40 -2.77 -4.76
C VAL A 83 5.29 -3.81 -5.87
N GLY A 84 6.41 -4.39 -6.23
CA GLY A 84 6.56 -5.40 -7.28
C GLY A 84 8.02 -5.85 -7.41
N ARG A 85 8.32 -6.85 -8.30
CA ARG A 85 7.48 -7.42 -9.35
C ARG A 85 6.35 -8.31 -8.81
N TYR A 86 6.55 -8.89 -7.61
CA TYR A 86 5.52 -9.68 -6.94
C TYR A 86 5.38 -9.22 -5.49
N ALA A 87 4.29 -8.56 -5.18
CA ALA A 87 3.90 -8.17 -3.83
C ALA A 87 3.40 -9.38 -3.04
N GLY A 88 3.71 -9.43 -1.75
CA GLY A 88 3.46 -10.60 -0.91
C GLY A 88 4.64 -11.56 -0.90
N ARG A 89 4.46 -12.70 -0.22
CA ARG A 89 5.51 -13.69 0.01
C ARG A 89 5.48 -14.84 -0.98
N ILE A 90 6.68 -15.33 -1.34
CA ILE A 90 6.89 -16.56 -2.13
C ILE A 90 7.74 -17.51 -1.29
N ALA A 91 7.19 -18.67 -0.95
CA ALA A 91 7.83 -19.68 -0.12
C ALA A 91 9.18 -20.13 -0.72
N GLY A 92 10.24 -20.11 0.09
CA GLY A 92 11.60 -20.45 -0.35
C GLY A 92 12.17 -19.54 -1.45
N GLY A 93 11.47 -18.48 -1.83
CA GLY A 93 11.81 -17.65 -2.98
C GLY A 93 11.80 -18.42 -4.31
N LYS A 94 10.98 -19.47 -4.44
CA LYS A 94 10.97 -20.36 -5.60
C LYS A 94 9.61 -20.45 -6.27
N PHE A 95 9.60 -20.49 -7.59
CA PHE A 95 8.44 -20.81 -8.40
C PHE A 95 8.87 -21.48 -9.72
N SER A 96 7.95 -22.12 -10.42
CA SER A 96 8.21 -22.74 -11.72
C SER A 96 7.26 -22.21 -12.79
N ILE A 97 7.78 -22.04 -14.00
CA ILE A 97 7.02 -21.76 -15.22
C ILE A 97 7.49 -22.72 -16.29
N ASP A 98 6.59 -23.46 -16.90
CA ASP A 98 6.88 -24.44 -17.98
C ASP A 98 8.05 -25.39 -17.59
N ASP A 99 7.99 -25.95 -16.38
CA ASP A 99 9.00 -26.86 -15.79
C ASP A 99 10.40 -26.24 -15.52
N ILE A 100 10.55 -24.94 -15.71
CA ILE A 100 11.77 -24.21 -15.34
C ILE A 100 11.61 -23.61 -13.95
N GLU A 101 12.46 -24.04 -13.01
CA GLU A 101 12.50 -23.43 -11.66
C GLU A 101 13.26 -22.11 -11.69
N TYR A 102 12.69 -21.10 -11.05
CA TYR A 102 13.31 -19.81 -10.83
C TYR A 102 13.55 -19.59 -9.33
N GLN A 103 14.73 -19.05 -9.01
CA GLN A 103 15.11 -18.66 -7.66
C GLN A 103 15.11 -17.15 -7.55
N LEU A 104 14.29 -16.63 -6.68
CA LEU A 104 14.24 -15.19 -6.33
C LEU A 104 15.23 -14.88 -5.20
N THR A 105 15.56 -13.60 -5.07
CA THR A 105 16.27 -13.09 -3.90
C THR A 105 15.44 -13.36 -2.64
N VAL A 106 16.04 -14.07 -1.67
CA VAL A 106 15.46 -14.34 -0.35
C VAL A 106 15.77 -13.17 0.56
N ASN A 107 14.74 -12.48 1.04
CA ASN A 107 14.85 -11.25 1.83
C ASN A 107 13.92 -11.19 3.06
N ASN A 108 13.19 -12.30 3.34
CA ASN A 108 12.30 -12.39 4.51
C ASN A 108 12.41 -13.79 5.14
N GLY A 109 13.35 -13.97 6.06
CA GLY A 109 13.69 -15.29 6.61
C GLY A 109 14.12 -16.25 5.51
N ALA A 110 13.40 -17.34 5.29
CA ALA A 110 13.64 -18.30 4.21
C ALA A 110 12.88 -17.97 2.92
N ASN A 111 12.13 -16.87 2.87
CA ASN A 111 11.20 -16.57 1.80
C ASN A 111 11.60 -15.31 1.04
N ALA A 112 11.07 -15.12 -0.17
CA ALA A 112 11.06 -13.84 -0.86
C ALA A 112 9.82 -13.04 -0.49
N ILE A 113 9.95 -11.71 -0.38
CA ILE A 113 8.83 -10.79 -0.16
C ILE A 113 9.02 -9.52 -1.01
N HIS A 114 7.92 -8.98 -1.50
CA HIS A 114 7.82 -7.64 -2.09
C HIS A 114 8.83 -7.34 -3.21
N GLY A 115 9.13 -8.35 -4.04
CA GLY A 115 10.02 -8.17 -5.19
C GLY A 115 11.52 -8.23 -4.90
N GLY A 116 11.91 -8.64 -3.68
CA GLY A 116 13.31 -8.79 -3.31
C GLY A 116 13.92 -7.57 -2.60
N ASN A 117 15.24 -7.52 -2.47
CA ASN A 117 15.96 -6.46 -1.76
C ASN A 117 15.87 -5.10 -2.46
N THR A 118 15.77 -5.12 -3.78
CA THR A 118 15.71 -3.90 -4.62
C THR A 118 14.47 -3.93 -5.51
N GLY A 119 13.32 -4.22 -4.89
CA GLY A 119 12.03 -4.20 -5.56
C GLY A 119 11.59 -2.80 -6.03
N PHE A 120 10.43 -2.71 -6.63
CA PHE A 120 9.91 -1.49 -7.27
C PHE A 120 9.81 -0.30 -6.31
N GLN A 121 9.60 -0.55 -5.02
CA GLN A 121 9.52 0.44 -3.95
C GLN A 121 10.83 1.21 -3.71
N THR A 122 11.97 0.66 -4.15
CA THR A 122 13.30 1.27 -3.98
C THR A 122 13.86 1.85 -5.28
N ARG A 123 13.09 1.84 -6.36
CA ARG A 123 13.52 2.34 -7.66
C ARG A 123 13.10 3.78 -7.87
N VAL A 124 13.91 4.54 -8.61
CA VAL A 124 13.52 5.84 -9.12
C VAL A 124 12.87 5.64 -10.48
N TRP A 125 11.57 5.91 -10.56
CA TRP A 125 10.77 5.77 -11.76
C TRP A 125 10.89 7.02 -12.65
N ASP A 126 10.72 6.87 -13.93
CA ASP A 126 10.54 8.00 -14.83
C ASP A 126 9.15 8.57 -14.62
N ALA A 127 9.04 9.90 -14.52
CA ALA A 127 7.80 10.57 -14.17
C ALA A 127 7.34 11.54 -15.27
N ASN A 128 6.03 11.58 -15.50
CA ASN A 128 5.38 12.54 -16.39
C ASN A 128 4.14 13.12 -15.70
N GLN A 129 4.20 14.39 -15.30
CA GLN A 129 3.03 15.10 -14.78
C GLN A 129 2.09 15.40 -15.96
N ILE A 130 0.99 14.66 -16.09
CA ILE A 130 0.04 14.78 -17.18
C ILE A 130 -0.73 16.10 -17.09
N ASN A 131 -1.20 16.42 -15.88
CA ASN A 131 -1.92 17.66 -15.55
C ASN A 131 -1.94 17.86 -14.02
N ASN A 132 -2.72 18.83 -13.54
CA ASN A 132 -2.81 19.10 -12.09
C ASN A 132 -3.47 17.99 -11.26
N GLN A 133 -4.16 17.04 -11.89
CA GLN A 133 -4.87 15.95 -11.23
C GLN A 133 -4.19 14.58 -11.43
N SER A 134 -3.25 14.47 -12.39
CA SER A 134 -2.71 13.17 -12.77
C SER A 134 -1.19 13.22 -12.98
N VAL A 135 -0.52 12.18 -12.50
CA VAL A 135 0.90 11.90 -12.76
C VAL A 135 1.07 10.44 -13.16
N GLN A 136 1.91 10.18 -14.14
CA GLN A 136 2.32 8.85 -14.58
C GLN A 136 3.74 8.59 -14.11
N PHE A 137 3.96 7.41 -13.54
CA PHE A 137 5.29 6.86 -13.30
C PHE A 137 5.50 5.61 -14.14
N SER A 138 6.71 5.42 -14.67
CA SER A 138 7.07 4.25 -15.49
C SER A 138 8.43 3.70 -15.10
N TYR A 139 8.56 2.37 -15.17
CA TYR A 139 9.79 1.66 -14.84
C TYR A 139 9.98 0.47 -15.79
N VAL A 140 11.24 0.18 -16.09
CA VAL A 140 11.64 -1.01 -16.85
C VAL A 140 12.54 -1.86 -15.96
N SER A 141 12.00 -3.00 -15.52
CA SER A 141 12.73 -4.03 -14.78
C SER A 141 13.38 -4.98 -15.78
N VAL A 142 14.70 -5.10 -15.73
CA VAL A 142 15.46 -5.92 -16.68
C VAL A 142 15.22 -7.41 -16.44
N ASP A 143 15.49 -8.23 -17.47
CA ASP A 143 15.47 -9.70 -17.34
C ASP A 143 16.44 -10.17 -16.25
N GLY A 144 15.95 -10.98 -15.30
CA GLY A 144 16.73 -11.48 -14.19
C GLY A 144 16.81 -10.54 -12.97
N GLU A 145 16.20 -9.35 -13.00
CA GLU A 145 16.15 -8.48 -11.82
C GLU A 145 15.50 -9.22 -10.64
N GLU A 146 16.19 -9.28 -9.48
CA GLU A 146 15.79 -10.04 -8.27
C GLU A 146 15.45 -11.52 -8.52
N GLY A 147 15.88 -12.08 -9.67
CA GLY A 147 15.62 -13.48 -10.09
C GLY A 147 14.37 -13.65 -10.97
N TYR A 148 13.62 -12.60 -11.25
CA TYR A 148 12.43 -12.69 -12.09
C TYR A 148 12.77 -12.78 -13.58
N PRO A 149 12.20 -13.73 -14.35
CA PRO A 149 12.43 -13.82 -15.79
C PRO A 149 11.68 -12.72 -16.55
N GLY A 150 12.27 -12.34 -17.67
CA GLY A 150 11.73 -11.40 -18.64
C GLY A 150 11.96 -9.92 -18.31
N LYS A 151 12.18 -9.14 -19.35
CA LYS A 151 12.13 -7.69 -19.29
C LYS A 151 10.68 -7.26 -19.07
N PHE A 152 10.44 -6.55 -17.98
CA PHE A 152 9.12 -6.15 -17.55
C PHE A 152 8.99 -4.62 -17.61
N THR A 153 8.04 -4.15 -18.38
CA THR A 153 7.71 -2.72 -18.47
C THR A 153 6.44 -2.46 -17.72
N ILE A 154 6.46 -1.46 -16.85
CA ILE A 154 5.30 -1.07 -16.06
C ILE A 154 5.12 0.45 -16.08
N LYS A 155 3.87 0.87 -16.10
CA LYS A 155 3.46 2.24 -15.75
C LYS A 155 2.32 2.20 -14.75
N VAL A 156 2.28 3.22 -13.90
CA VAL A 156 1.16 3.51 -13.01
C VAL A 156 0.74 4.95 -13.21
N ILE A 157 -0.57 5.17 -13.36
CA ILE A 157 -1.15 6.52 -13.43
C ILE A 157 -1.96 6.73 -12.15
N TYR A 158 -1.58 7.75 -11.40
CA TYR A 158 -2.34 8.24 -10.26
C TYR A 158 -3.17 9.43 -10.70
N THR A 159 -4.47 9.37 -10.43
CA THR A 159 -5.40 10.46 -10.74
C THR A 159 -6.25 10.78 -9.51
N LEU A 160 -6.21 12.04 -9.09
CA LEU A 160 -7.11 12.58 -8.09
C LEU A 160 -8.35 13.12 -8.81
N THR A 161 -9.42 12.33 -8.84
CA THR A 161 -10.62 12.67 -9.62
C THR A 161 -11.47 13.75 -8.95
N ASP A 162 -12.43 14.33 -9.68
CA ASP A 162 -13.38 15.30 -9.15
C ASP A 162 -14.53 14.63 -8.36
N ASN A 163 -14.51 13.30 -8.21
CA ASN A 163 -15.45 12.48 -7.44
C ASN A 163 -14.87 11.96 -6.12
N ASP A 164 -13.90 12.65 -5.54
CA ASP A 164 -13.22 12.29 -4.28
C ASP A 164 -12.44 10.95 -4.34
N GLU A 165 -11.92 10.57 -5.52
CA GLU A 165 -11.20 9.31 -5.70
C GLU A 165 -9.71 9.56 -5.93
N LEU A 166 -8.85 8.78 -5.29
CA LEU A 166 -7.48 8.53 -5.72
C LEU A 166 -7.47 7.26 -6.58
N LYS A 167 -7.53 7.44 -7.90
CA LYS A 167 -7.53 6.34 -8.86
C LYS A 167 -6.10 5.93 -9.20
N MET A 168 -5.83 4.62 -9.22
CA MET A 168 -4.55 4.02 -9.57
C MET A 168 -4.75 3.04 -10.72
N GLU A 169 -4.12 3.29 -11.87
CA GLU A 169 -4.22 2.46 -13.06
C GLU A 169 -2.86 1.86 -13.37
N PHE A 170 -2.76 0.53 -13.29
CA PHE A 170 -1.53 -0.22 -13.58
C PHE A 170 -1.62 -0.84 -14.97
N GLU A 171 -0.57 -0.62 -15.78
CA GLU A 171 -0.42 -1.28 -17.07
C GLU A 171 0.99 -1.85 -17.16
N TYR A 172 1.10 -3.12 -17.49
CA TYR A 172 2.39 -3.79 -17.58
C TYR A 172 2.43 -4.85 -18.67
N SER A 173 3.64 -5.13 -19.13
CA SER A 173 3.92 -6.19 -20.12
C SER A 173 5.29 -6.80 -19.87
N SER A 174 5.47 -8.03 -20.35
CA SER A 174 6.76 -8.74 -20.30
C SER A 174 7.07 -9.38 -21.65
N ASP A 175 8.35 -9.47 -22.00
CA ASP A 175 8.83 -10.16 -23.19
C ASP A 175 8.96 -11.69 -23.02
N LYS A 176 8.82 -12.17 -21.77
CA LYS A 176 8.80 -13.60 -21.45
C LYS A 176 7.67 -13.88 -20.46
N LYS A 177 7.27 -15.15 -20.34
CA LYS A 177 6.41 -15.58 -19.24
C LYS A 177 7.08 -15.27 -17.91
N THR A 178 6.34 -14.65 -17.00
CA THR A 178 6.81 -14.26 -15.66
C THR A 178 5.61 -14.26 -14.71
N ILE A 179 5.88 -14.10 -13.42
CA ILE A 179 4.85 -13.83 -12.43
C ILE A 179 4.87 -12.34 -12.09
N ALA A 180 3.70 -11.77 -11.88
CA ALA A 180 3.54 -10.39 -11.44
C ALA A 180 2.34 -10.27 -10.49
N ASN A 181 2.51 -9.51 -9.43
CA ASN A 181 1.47 -9.06 -8.52
C ASN A 181 1.85 -7.65 -8.08
N ILE A 182 1.18 -6.64 -8.62
CA ILE A 182 1.54 -5.24 -8.40
C ILE A 182 0.49 -4.61 -7.50
N ILE A 183 0.94 -3.98 -6.42
CA ILE A 183 0.06 -3.27 -5.49
C ILE A 183 0.58 -1.86 -5.21
N ASN A 184 -0.29 -1.00 -4.73
CA ASN A 184 0.10 0.16 -3.96
C ASN A 184 0.04 -0.20 -2.46
N HIS A 185 1.10 0.11 -1.73
CA HIS A 185 1.24 -0.24 -0.31
C HIS A 185 1.07 1.01 0.57
N ASN A 186 -0.04 1.71 0.40
CA ASN A 186 -0.37 2.81 1.30
C ASN A 186 -0.66 2.29 2.71
N PHE A 187 -0.26 3.08 3.67
CA PHE A 187 -0.66 2.92 5.06
C PHE A 187 -1.59 4.08 5.42
N TYR A 188 -2.80 3.78 5.86
CA TYR A 188 -3.81 4.78 6.16
C TYR A 188 -4.11 4.87 7.64
N ASN A 189 -4.33 6.11 8.11
CA ASN A 189 -5.04 6.40 9.34
C ASN A 189 -6.07 7.49 9.03
N LEU A 190 -7.35 7.13 9.00
CA LEU A 190 -8.40 8.06 8.59
C LEU A 190 -8.65 9.18 9.62
N ASN A 191 -8.12 9.05 10.83
CA ASN A 191 -8.12 10.12 11.82
C ASN A 191 -6.88 11.04 11.71
N GLY A 192 -5.96 10.74 10.77
CA GLY A 192 -4.65 11.40 10.62
C GLY A 192 -3.57 10.79 11.51
N GLU A 193 -2.31 11.00 11.14
CA GLU A 193 -1.14 10.41 11.83
C GLU A 193 -1.10 10.72 13.35
N GLU A 194 -1.56 11.91 13.76
CA GLU A 194 -1.52 12.34 15.17
C GLU A 194 -2.50 11.60 16.08
N SER A 195 -3.49 10.91 15.51
CA SER A 195 -4.52 10.19 16.27
C SER A 195 -4.03 8.89 16.91
N ARG A 196 -2.82 8.46 16.60
CA ARG A 196 -2.11 7.27 17.06
C ARG A 196 -2.62 5.97 16.44
N ASP A 197 -3.49 5.18 17.11
CA ASP A 197 -3.88 3.86 16.64
C ASP A 197 -5.18 3.86 15.80
N ILE A 198 -5.39 2.76 15.09
CA ILE A 198 -6.54 2.55 14.21
C ILE A 198 -7.58 1.61 14.81
N ASN A 199 -7.47 1.24 16.09
CA ASN A 199 -8.29 0.20 16.70
C ASN A 199 -9.79 0.53 16.73
N HIS A 200 -10.15 1.81 16.74
CA HIS A 200 -11.53 2.29 16.77
C HIS A 200 -12.13 2.56 15.40
N HIS A 201 -11.34 2.49 14.31
CA HIS A 201 -11.88 2.57 12.97
C HIS A 201 -12.87 1.43 12.72
N LEU A 202 -14.00 1.74 12.10
CA LEU A 202 -14.97 0.74 11.64
C LEU A 202 -14.53 0.20 10.30
N LEU A 203 -14.55 -1.12 10.16
CA LEU A 203 -14.17 -1.84 8.94
C LEU A 203 -15.28 -2.78 8.51
N GLN A 204 -15.59 -2.80 7.23
CA GLN A 204 -16.36 -3.83 6.56
C GLN A 204 -15.59 -4.31 5.33
N ILE A 205 -15.56 -5.63 5.07
CA ILE A 205 -14.93 -6.24 3.90
C ILE A 205 -15.96 -7.13 3.20
N ASN A 206 -16.12 -6.95 1.90
CA ASN A 206 -17.06 -7.72 1.07
C ASN A 206 -16.45 -9.06 0.67
N SER A 207 -16.20 -9.90 1.66
CA SER A 207 -15.65 -11.25 1.46
C SER A 207 -16.11 -12.18 2.57
N ASP A 208 -16.43 -13.41 2.21
CA ASP A 208 -16.76 -14.51 3.14
C ASP A 208 -15.56 -15.47 3.39
N ARG A 209 -14.41 -15.23 2.74
CA ARG A 209 -13.22 -16.08 2.83
C ARG A 209 -11.93 -15.27 2.87
N PHE A 210 -10.93 -15.84 3.52
CA PHE A 210 -9.58 -15.28 3.56
C PHE A 210 -8.53 -16.39 3.34
N ASN A 211 -7.31 -15.99 2.96
CA ASN A 211 -6.16 -16.88 2.91
C ASN A 211 -5.62 -17.06 4.33
N ALA A 212 -5.76 -18.28 4.88
CA ALA A 212 -5.07 -18.67 6.10
C ALA A 212 -3.56 -18.71 5.86
N ILE A 213 -2.78 -18.28 6.85
CA ILE A 213 -1.32 -18.21 6.78
C ILE A 213 -0.66 -19.10 7.83
N ASN A 214 0.55 -19.57 7.54
CA ASN A 214 1.39 -20.21 8.55
C ASN A 214 2.17 -19.14 9.38
N LYS A 215 2.99 -19.59 10.33
CA LYS A 215 3.82 -18.73 11.19
C LYS A 215 4.82 -17.82 10.44
N ASP A 216 5.15 -18.15 9.19
CA ASP A 216 6.02 -17.36 8.33
C ASP A 216 5.19 -16.47 7.37
N CYS A 217 3.90 -16.29 7.66
CA CYS A 217 2.93 -15.54 6.88
C CYS A 217 2.80 -16.01 5.43
N ILE A 218 3.09 -17.28 5.14
CA ILE A 218 2.87 -17.89 3.83
C ILE A 218 1.42 -18.37 3.73
N PRO A 219 0.65 -17.99 2.70
CA PRO A 219 -0.69 -18.50 2.47
C PRO A 219 -0.70 -20.03 2.32
N THR A 220 -1.67 -20.69 2.97
CA THR A 220 -1.77 -22.16 3.00
C THR A 220 -3.05 -22.69 2.35
N HIS A 221 -4.20 -22.12 2.70
CA HIS A 221 -5.51 -22.53 2.18
C HIS A 221 -6.54 -21.41 2.37
N LEU A 222 -7.69 -21.54 1.75
CA LEU A 222 -8.83 -20.66 1.95
C LEU A 222 -9.64 -21.10 3.17
N GLU A 223 -10.01 -20.14 4.02
CA GLU A 223 -10.83 -20.33 5.20
C GLU A 223 -12.02 -19.38 5.21
N GLY A 224 -13.17 -19.82 5.72
CA GLY A 224 -14.36 -18.99 5.87
C GLY A 224 -14.21 -18.00 7.02
N VAL A 225 -14.72 -16.77 6.85
CA VAL A 225 -14.64 -15.74 7.92
C VAL A 225 -15.64 -15.96 9.03
N LYS A 226 -16.76 -16.64 8.78
CA LYS A 226 -17.89 -16.76 9.72
C LYS A 226 -17.49 -17.42 11.03
N ASN A 227 -17.84 -16.79 12.14
CA ASN A 227 -17.50 -17.20 13.51
C ASN A 227 -15.98 -17.16 13.81
N THR A 228 -15.20 -16.41 13.05
CA THR A 228 -13.77 -16.18 13.28
C THR A 228 -13.52 -14.70 13.61
N PRO A 229 -12.34 -14.32 14.10
CA PRO A 229 -11.96 -12.91 14.25
C PRO A 229 -11.94 -12.11 12.93
N PHE A 230 -11.94 -12.81 11.79
CA PHE A 230 -11.87 -12.24 10.43
C PHE A 230 -13.24 -11.92 9.81
N ASP A 231 -14.35 -12.12 10.54
CA ASP A 231 -15.69 -11.80 10.05
C ASP A 231 -15.94 -10.30 10.06
N PHE A 232 -15.58 -9.64 8.95
CA PHE A 232 -15.89 -8.24 8.66
C PHE A 232 -17.00 -8.10 7.59
N THR A 233 -17.87 -9.10 7.45
CA THR A 233 -19.02 -9.02 6.53
C THR A 233 -20.03 -7.94 6.92
N SER A 234 -19.97 -7.46 8.16
CA SER A 234 -20.63 -6.25 8.67
C SER A 234 -19.61 -5.35 9.38
N PHE A 235 -19.97 -4.10 9.65
CA PHE A 235 -19.07 -3.17 10.34
C PHE A 235 -18.69 -3.65 11.75
N HIS A 236 -17.39 -3.77 11.99
CA HIS A 236 -16.77 -4.00 13.30
C HIS A 236 -15.62 -3.03 13.51
N THR A 237 -15.31 -2.70 14.75
CA THR A 237 -14.08 -1.96 15.00
C THR A 237 -12.86 -2.88 14.77
N ILE A 238 -11.78 -2.33 14.17
CA ILE A 238 -10.57 -3.10 13.89
C ILE A 238 -10.02 -3.75 15.16
N GLY A 239 -10.03 -3.03 16.29
CA GLY A 239 -9.52 -3.51 17.58
C GLY A 239 -10.36 -4.55 18.30
N GLU A 240 -11.62 -4.77 17.90
CA GLU A 240 -12.58 -5.62 18.64
C GLU A 240 -12.08 -7.04 18.84
N ARG A 241 -11.49 -7.64 17.80
CA ARG A 241 -11.07 -9.05 17.81
C ARG A 241 -9.58 -9.26 17.46
N ILE A 242 -8.82 -8.17 17.30
CA ILE A 242 -7.41 -8.20 16.85
C ILE A 242 -6.48 -8.93 17.84
N ASN A 243 -6.90 -9.09 19.10
CA ASN A 243 -6.16 -9.80 20.14
C ASN A 243 -6.82 -11.14 20.52
N ALA A 244 -7.71 -11.67 19.67
CA ALA A 244 -8.37 -12.95 19.92
C ALA A 244 -7.36 -14.09 20.07
N ASN A 245 -7.70 -15.09 20.90
CA ASN A 245 -6.89 -16.31 21.02
C ASN A 245 -7.12 -17.23 19.82
N ASP A 246 -6.72 -16.79 18.66
CA ASP A 246 -6.88 -17.45 17.38
C ASP A 246 -5.50 -17.69 16.74
N VAL A 247 -5.35 -18.80 16.00
CA VAL A 247 -4.07 -19.19 15.38
C VAL A 247 -3.68 -18.23 14.26
N GLN A 248 -4.65 -17.72 13.49
CA GLN A 248 -4.39 -16.83 12.38
C GLN A 248 -4.00 -15.42 12.89
N ILE A 249 -4.67 -14.93 13.94
CA ILE A 249 -4.27 -13.69 14.62
C ILE A 249 -2.84 -13.81 15.18
N LYS A 250 -2.46 -14.96 15.74
CA LYS A 250 -1.10 -15.18 16.25
C LYS A 250 -0.08 -15.22 15.11
N ASN A 251 -0.40 -15.89 14.00
CA ASN A 251 0.50 -16.01 12.86
C ASN A 251 0.78 -14.63 12.21
N GLY A 252 -0.24 -13.77 12.10
CA GLY A 252 -0.11 -12.41 11.56
C GLY A 252 0.29 -11.34 12.58
N ALA A 253 0.41 -11.68 13.87
CA ALA A 253 0.56 -10.72 14.98
C ALA A 253 -0.57 -9.66 15.03
N GLY A 254 -1.71 -10.00 14.49
CA GLY A 254 -2.88 -9.18 14.21
C GLY A 254 -3.47 -9.56 12.85
N TYR A 255 -4.04 -8.62 12.12
CA TYR A 255 -4.46 -8.87 10.75
C TYR A 255 -3.27 -8.64 9.80
N ASP A 256 -2.97 -9.63 8.96
CA ASP A 256 -1.98 -9.61 7.85
C ASP A 256 -2.42 -10.65 6.80
N HIS A 257 -3.66 -10.48 6.32
CA HIS A 257 -4.35 -11.52 5.55
C HIS A 257 -5.00 -10.95 4.29
N THR A 258 -5.00 -11.76 3.23
CA THR A 258 -5.73 -11.45 2.00
C THR A 258 -7.13 -12.01 2.07
N PHE A 259 -8.13 -11.16 1.95
CA PHE A 259 -9.54 -11.52 1.78
C PHE A 259 -9.82 -11.74 0.29
N VAL A 260 -10.50 -12.85 -0.03
CA VAL A 260 -10.79 -13.23 -1.40
C VAL A 260 -12.17 -12.74 -1.78
N LEU A 261 -12.23 -11.84 -2.76
CA LEU A 261 -13.48 -11.24 -3.21
C LEU A 261 -14.28 -12.25 -4.04
N ASP A 262 -15.59 -12.28 -3.83
CA ASP A 262 -16.44 -13.35 -4.38
C ASP A 262 -16.66 -13.23 -5.89
N ASN A 263 -16.43 -12.06 -6.47
CA ASN A 263 -16.69 -11.78 -7.88
C ASN A 263 -15.53 -12.15 -8.83
N GLY A 264 -14.47 -12.80 -8.30
CA GLY A 264 -13.30 -13.20 -9.09
C GLY A 264 -12.49 -11.98 -9.58
N VAL A 265 -12.21 -11.92 -10.89
CA VAL A 265 -11.50 -10.78 -11.52
C VAL A 265 -12.53 -9.96 -12.32
N PRO A 266 -13.10 -8.91 -11.74
CA PRO A 266 -14.12 -8.12 -12.42
C PRO A 266 -13.50 -7.22 -13.51
N THR A 267 -14.30 -6.93 -14.55
CA THR A 267 -13.86 -6.04 -15.65
C THR A 267 -13.95 -4.54 -15.28
N LYS A 268 -14.59 -4.22 -14.17
CA LYS A 268 -14.70 -2.87 -13.60
C LYS A 268 -14.42 -2.94 -12.11
N PRO A 269 -13.90 -1.87 -11.50
CA PRO A 269 -13.69 -1.85 -10.06
C PRO A 269 -14.98 -2.11 -9.29
N GLU A 270 -14.93 -3.05 -8.34
CA GLU A 270 -16.02 -3.39 -7.44
C GLU A 270 -15.61 -3.11 -5.99
N LEU A 271 -16.60 -2.79 -5.15
CA LEU A 271 -16.37 -2.44 -3.75
C LEU A 271 -15.85 -3.66 -2.97
N ALA A 272 -14.62 -3.58 -2.49
CA ALA A 272 -13.96 -4.59 -1.70
C ALA A 272 -14.09 -4.36 -0.20
N ALA A 273 -13.94 -3.11 0.24
CA ALA A 273 -13.96 -2.76 1.66
C ALA A 273 -14.42 -1.32 1.88
N THR A 274 -14.95 -1.07 3.08
CA THR A 274 -15.26 0.28 3.58
C THR A 274 -14.65 0.45 4.97
N VAL A 275 -13.95 1.57 5.18
CA VAL A 275 -13.34 1.92 6.47
C VAL A 275 -13.82 3.31 6.89
N ILE A 276 -14.12 3.50 8.18
CA ILE A 276 -14.59 4.79 8.72
C ILE A 276 -13.74 5.19 9.92
N GLY A 277 -13.13 6.37 9.86
CA GLY A 277 -12.43 6.97 10.98
C GLY A 277 -13.41 7.48 12.04
N ASP A 278 -13.32 6.93 13.24
CA ASP A 278 -14.26 7.22 14.35
C ASP A 278 -14.19 8.68 14.84
N LEU A 279 -13.01 9.31 14.79
CA LEU A 279 -12.82 10.69 15.23
C LEU A 279 -13.07 11.68 14.10
N SER A 280 -12.51 11.45 12.92
CA SER A 280 -12.59 12.34 11.75
C SER A 280 -13.95 12.29 11.05
N GLY A 281 -14.61 11.11 11.07
CA GLY A 281 -15.79 10.82 10.26
C GLY A 281 -15.46 10.60 8.77
N ILE A 282 -14.18 10.55 8.39
CA ILE A 282 -13.75 10.23 7.03
C ILE A 282 -14.11 8.77 6.74
N ALA A 283 -14.81 8.55 5.63
CA ALA A 283 -15.09 7.22 5.09
C ALA A 283 -14.23 6.97 3.85
N MET A 284 -13.59 5.82 3.78
CA MET A 284 -12.82 5.34 2.63
C MET A 284 -13.46 4.08 2.09
N GLU A 285 -13.76 4.07 0.81
CA GLU A 285 -14.19 2.89 0.06
C GLU A 285 -13.06 2.42 -0.85
N VAL A 286 -12.78 1.14 -0.84
CA VAL A 286 -11.76 0.50 -1.67
C VAL A 286 -12.44 -0.25 -2.80
N TYR A 287 -12.25 0.20 -4.02
CA TYR A 287 -12.72 -0.46 -5.24
C TYR A 287 -11.53 -1.08 -5.97
N THR A 288 -11.69 -2.30 -6.47
CA THR A 288 -10.62 -3.01 -7.17
C THR A 288 -11.13 -3.89 -8.31
N THR A 289 -10.26 -4.12 -9.29
CA THR A 289 -10.41 -5.17 -10.31
C THR A 289 -9.65 -6.45 -9.95
N GLU A 290 -8.98 -6.48 -8.79
CA GLU A 290 -8.23 -7.65 -8.34
C GLU A 290 -9.14 -8.64 -7.60
N PRO A 291 -8.79 -9.94 -7.57
CA PRO A 291 -9.60 -10.97 -6.91
C PRO A 291 -9.51 -10.97 -5.39
N GLY A 292 -8.76 -10.07 -4.80
CA GLY A 292 -8.57 -10.00 -3.35
C GLY A 292 -8.15 -8.63 -2.86
N VAL A 293 -8.37 -8.39 -1.57
CA VAL A 293 -7.87 -7.23 -0.83
C VAL A 293 -7.05 -7.69 0.36
N HIS A 294 -5.86 -7.14 0.52
CA HIS A 294 -5.00 -7.45 1.65
C HIS A 294 -5.25 -6.43 2.76
N PHE A 295 -5.53 -6.93 3.97
CA PHE A 295 -5.73 -6.13 5.16
C PHE A 295 -4.61 -6.38 6.16
N TYR A 296 -3.85 -5.32 6.46
CA TYR A 296 -2.75 -5.32 7.41
C TYR A 296 -2.95 -4.21 8.45
N THR A 297 -2.52 -4.43 9.67
CA THR A 297 -2.79 -3.53 10.81
C THR A 297 -1.54 -2.93 11.45
N GLY A 298 -0.49 -2.68 10.68
CA GLY A 298 0.72 -2.05 11.20
C GLY A 298 1.42 -2.85 12.30
N ASN A 299 1.36 -4.19 12.22
CA ASN A 299 1.85 -5.09 13.28
C ASN A 299 3.37 -5.07 13.46
N SER A 300 4.12 -4.57 12.46
CA SER A 300 5.59 -4.45 12.50
C SER A 300 6.06 -3.01 12.77
N MET A 301 5.16 -2.08 13.07
CA MET A 301 5.52 -0.72 13.47
C MET A 301 5.99 -0.72 14.92
N HIS A 302 7.23 -0.29 15.18
CA HIS A 302 7.89 -0.44 16.49
C HIS A 302 8.44 0.88 17.06
N GLY A 303 7.98 2.04 16.58
CA GLY A 303 8.41 3.36 17.05
C GLY A 303 9.82 3.75 16.60
N LEU A 304 10.34 3.15 15.54
CA LEU A 304 11.70 3.41 15.04
C LEU A 304 11.78 4.71 14.26
N HIS A 305 10.75 5.02 13.48
CA HIS A 305 10.72 6.15 12.58
C HIS A 305 9.77 7.26 13.09
N THR A 306 9.95 8.45 12.57
CA THR A 306 9.09 9.61 12.89
C THR A 306 8.38 10.05 11.61
N PHE A 307 7.06 10.00 11.61
CA PHE A 307 6.20 10.43 10.52
C PHE A 307 6.22 11.94 10.26
N LYS A 308 5.53 12.40 9.23
CA LYS A 308 5.41 13.81 8.83
C LYS A 308 4.89 14.71 9.96
N SER A 309 3.95 14.20 10.76
CA SER A 309 3.35 14.89 11.90
C SER A 309 4.26 15.00 13.12
N GLY A 310 5.39 14.30 13.14
CA GLY A 310 6.31 14.23 14.29
C GLY A 310 6.00 13.10 15.28
N VAL A 311 4.93 12.32 15.06
CA VAL A 311 4.66 11.12 15.86
C VAL A 311 5.48 9.92 15.38
N LYS A 312 5.63 8.92 16.25
CA LYS A 312 6.33 7.69 15.93
C LYS A 312 5.44 6.70 15.19
N ASP A 313 6.07 5.88 14.34
CA ASP A 313 5.47 4.71 13.69
C ASP A 313 5.23 3.58 14.69
N ASP A 314 4.36 3.82 15.66
CA ASP A 314 4.10 2.88 16.74
C ASP A 314 3.13 1.78 16.28
N TYR A 315 3.03 0.73 17.09
CA TYR A 315 2.19 -0.44 16.86
C TYR A 315 0.74 -0.05 16.55
N ARG A 316 0.23 -0.52 15.41
CA ARG A 316 -1.15 -0.24 14.93
C ARG A 316 -1.46 1.24 14.68
N THR A 317 -0.48 2.04 14.31
CA THR A 317 -0.71 3.45 13.94
C THR A 317 -1.41 3.58 12.59
N ALA A 318 -1.34 2.56 11.74
CA ALA A 318 -1.98 2.57 10.42
C ALA A 318 -2.41 1.17 9.97
N PHE A 319 -3.28 1.11 8.93
CA PHE A 319 -3.71 -0.10 8.26
C PHE A 319 -3.40 -0.05 6.78
#